data_ea404bb6b85031b03d16dffdb101ce35
#
_entry.id   ea404bb6b85031b03d16dffdb101ce35
#
_cell.length_a   1.000
_cell.length_b   1.000
_cell.length_c   1.000
_cell.angle_alpha   90.00
_cell.angle_beta   90.00
_cell.angle_gamma   90.00
#
_symmetry.space_group_name_H-M   'P 1'
#
loop_
_entity.id
_entity.type
_entity.pdbx_description
1 polymer ?
#
loop_
_entity_poly.entity_id
_entity_poly.type
_entity_poly.pdbx_seq_one_letter_code
_entity_poly.pdbx_strand_id
1 'polypeptide(L)'
;SFVEKRDALFAKSEIALTRDITETDAWGTAAIAARTVALTEAFLAIWPRPDAGGIDDDGLTPLLDAKRRRGWPRGWQREFDYVEYRGEHWEVHDVKYLFNRVFRRIWSDSPESVIAFSARRGGPVYDSQAWNGQWDALNDTHSLYMGWDSRYMLTAVQGILDEAGFAPEVFVKYSYI
;
A
#
# COMPACT_ATOMS: atom_id res chain seq x y z
N SER A 1 7.40 -14.36 -24.01
CA SER A 1 6.75 -13.31 -23.19
C SER A 1 6.86 -13.67 -21.71
N PHE A 2 6.61 -12.73 -20.82
CA PHE A 2 6.61 -12.95 -19.35
C PHE A 2 5.57 -14.02 -18.96
N VAL A 3 4.39 -13.96 -19.56
CA VAL A 3 3.29 -14.89 -19.34
C VAL A 3 3.69 -16.34 -19.68
N GLU A 4 4.38 -16.54 -20.80
CA GLU A 4 4.85 -17.88 -21.21
C GLU A 4 5.89 -18.45 -20.23
N LYS A 5 6.79 -17.60 -19.71
CA LYS A 5 7.78 -18.03 -18.69
C LYS A 5 7.12 -18.38 -17.37
N ARG A 6 6.10 -17.61 -16.94
CA ARG A 6 5.29 -17.87 -15.76
C ARG A 6 4.57 -19.20 -15.90
N ASP A 7 3.86 -19.40 -17.00
CA ASP A 7 3.03 -20.58 -17.22
C ASP A 7 3.90 -21.86 -17.34
N ALA A 8 5.10 -21.74 -17.94
CA ALA A 8 6.07 -22.82 -17.97
C ALA A 8 6.64 -23.17 -16.58
N LEU A 9 6.78 -22.18 -15.70
CA LEU A 9 7.20 -22.37 -14.30
C LEU A 9 6.10 -23.02 -13.47
N PHE A 10 4.85 -22.61 -13.63
CA PHE A 10 3.71 -23.24 -12.98
C PHE A 10 3.55 -24.72 -13.41
N ALA A 11 3.64 -24.99 -14.70
CA ALA A 11 3.60 -26.36 -15.20
C ALA A 11 4.72 -27.24 -14.64
N LYS A 12 5.95 -26.71 -14.52
CA LYS A 12 7.06 -27.45 -13.90
C LYS A 12 6.84 -27.68 -12.40
N SER A 13 6.31 -26.69 -11.68
CA SER A 13 6.01 -26.80 -10.24
C SER A 13 4.90 -27.80 -9.98
N GLU A 14 3.87 -27.80 -10.81
CA GLU A 14 2.73 -28.73 -10.71
C GLU A 14 3.18 -30.18 -10.98
N ILE A 15 4.02 -30.40 -12.01
CA ILE A 15 4.58 -31.72 -12.31
C ILE A 15 5.48 -32.20 -11.16
N ALA A 16 6.31 -31.35 -10.58
CA ALA A 16 7.16 -31.67 -9.46
C ALA A 16 6.34 -31.99 -8.21
N LEU A 17 5.31 -31.19 -7.91
CA LEU A 17 4.40 -31.41 -6.78
C LEU A 17 3.61 -32.72 -6.91
N THR A 18 3.07 -33.00 -8.10
CA THR A 18 2.30 -34.21 -8.39
C THR A 18 3.19 -35.45 -8.26
N ARG A 19 4.43 -35.36 -8.75
CA ARG A 19 5.39 -36.44 -8.61
C ARG A 19 5.77 -36.71 -7.14
N ASP A 20 5.99 -35.67 -6.37
CA ASP A 20 6.32 -35.77 -4.95
C ASP A 20 5.15 -36.31 -4.12
N ILE A 21 3.90 -36.01 -4.48
CA ILE A 21 2.70 -36.55 -3.84
C ILE A 21 2.54 -38.06 -4.13
N THR A 22 2.86 -38.53 -5.33
CA THR A 22 2.77 -39.92 -5.71
C THR A 22 3.91 -40.79 -5.15
N GLU A 23 5.04 -40.19 -4.81
CA GLU A 23 6.18 -40.84 -4.17
C GLU A 23 6.16 -40.73 -2.62
N THR A 24 5.03 -40.27 -2.05
CA THR A 24 4.90 -39.89 -0.61
C THR A 24 5.16 -41.05 0.35
N ASP A 25 4.94 -42.29 -0.04
CA ASP A 25 5.21 -43.47 0.79
C ASP A 25 6.71 -43.71 1.06
N ALA A 26 7.59 -43.10 0.24
CA ALA A 26 9.04 -43.23 0.38
C ALA A 26 9.69 -42.01 1.08
N TRP A 27 8.97 -40.92 1.29
CA TRP A 27 9.53 -39.66 1.79
C TRP A 27 8.76 -39.18 3.04
N GLY A 28 9.40 -39.24 4.19
CA GLY A 28 8.78 -38.77 5.43
C GLY A 28 8.38 -37.29 5.34
N THR A 29 7.42 -36.88 6.17
CA THR A 29 6.83 -35.52 6.24
C THR A 29 7.88 -34.40 6.29
N ALA A 30 9.04 -34.66 6.90
CA ALA A 30 10.16 -33.71 6.96
C ALA A 30 10.81 -33.45 5.59
N ALA A 31 10.90 -34.46 4.73
CA ALA A 31 11.46 -34.31 3.39
C ALA A 31 10.51 -33.52 2.46
N ILE A 32 9.19 -33.70 2.63
CA ILE A 32 8.16 -32.94 1.91
C ILE A 32 8.21 -31.49 2.32
N ALA A 33 8.31 -31.19 3.62
CA ALA A 33 8.41 -29.83 4.14
C ALA A 33 9.69 -29.16 3.63
N ALA A 34 10.84 -29.79 3.67
CA ALA A 34 12.10 -29.24 3.18
C ALA A 34 12.05 -28.97 1.67
N ARG A 35 11.39 -29.80 0.90
CA ARG A 35 11.26 -29.64 -0.55
C ARG A 35 10.26 -28.55 -0.92
N THR A 36 9.19 -28.40 -0.16
CA THR A 36 8.23 -27.29 -0.30
C THR A 36 8.93 -25.94 -0.02
N VAL A 37 9.74 -25.87 1.03
CA VAL A 37 10.54 -24.67 1.34
C VAL A 37 11.52 -24.37 0.20
N ALA A 38 12.27 -25.35 -0.27
CA ALA A 38 13.23 -25.17 -1.37
C ALA A 38 12.56 -24.72 -2.69
N LEU A 39 11.37 -25.25 -2.99
CA LEU A 39 10.58 -24.82 -4.15
C LEU A 39 10.05 -23.39 -3.98
N THR A 40 9.62 -23.04 -2.78
CA THR A 40 9.17 -21.68 -2.46
C THR A 40 10.33 -20.67 -2.55
N GLU A 41 11.51 -21.03 -2.02
CA GLU A 41 12.72 -20.20 -2.13
C GLU A 41 13.19 -20.07 -3.58
N ALA A 42 13.17 -21.15 -4.36
CA ALA A 42 13.50 -21.11 -5.78
C ALA A 42 12.51 -20.26 -6.58
N PHE A 43 11.22 -20.33 -6.24
CA PHE A 43 10.18 -19.50 -6.84
C PHE A 43 10.39 -18.02 -6.48
N LEU A 44 10.64 -17.73 -5.20
CA LEU A 44 10.91 -16.35 -4.73
C LEU A 44 12.24 -15.79 -5.27
N ALA A 45 13.22 -16.66 -5.58
CA ALA A 45 14.48 -16.24 -6.19
C ALA A 45 14.35 -15.92 -7.70
N ILE A 46 13.40 -16.56 -8.38
CA ILE A 46 13.13 -16.34 -9.82
C ILE A 46 12.04 -15.29 -10.03
N TRP A 47 11.11 -15.15 -9.08
CA TRP A 47 10.16 -14.08 -9.05
C TRP A 47 10.91 -12.81 -8.63
N PRO A 48 11.11 -11.84 -9.53
CA PRO A 48 11.66 -10.59 -9.07
C PRO A 48 10.71 -10.10 -7.97
N ARG A 49 11.22 -9.99 -6.73
CA ARG A 49 10.56 -9.13 -5.76
C ARG A 49 10.35 -7.85 -6.52
N PRO A 50 9.16 -7.27 -6.53
CA PRO A 50 9.04 -5.91 -7.02
C PRO A 50 10.12 -5.13 -6.25
N ASP A 51 11.21 -4.80 -6.96
CA ASP A 51 12.26 -3.98 -6.39
C ASP A 51 11.54 -2.77 -5.83
N ALA A 52 11.81 -2.46 -4.58
CA ALA A 52 11.31 -1.24 -3.96
C ALA A 52 11.84 -0.07 -4.82
N GLY A 53 11.07 0.33 -5.82
CA GLY A 53 11.45 1.31 -6.85
C GLY A 53 11.18 0.91 -8.30
N GLY A 54 10.72 -0.32 -8.56
CA GLY A 54 10.26 -0.71 -9.90
C GLY A 54 8.93 -0.02 -10.22
N ILE A 55 8.92 0.78 -11.28
CA ILE A 55 7.68 1.22 -11.90
C ILE A 55 7.06 -0.07 -12.46
N ASP A 56 5.95 -0.53 -11.88
CA ASP A 56 5.14 -1.57 -12.51
C ASP A 56 4.78 -1.11 -13.93
N ASP A 57 4.65 -2.06 -14.86
CA ASP A 57 4.29 -1.81 -16.27
C ASP A 57 2.99 -0.97 -16.41
N ASP A 58 2.18 -0.91 -15.35
CA ASP A 58 0.98 -0.07 -15.25
C ASP A 58 1.24 1.36 -14.74
N GLY A 59 2.49 1.74 -14.46
CA GLY A 59 2.85 3.07 -13.96
C GLY A 59 2.36 3.35 -12.53
N LEU A 60 2.10 2.31 -11.73
CA LEU A 60 1.78 2.40 -10.32
C LEU A 60 3.03 2.65 -9.49
N THR A 61 2.94 3.54 -8.53
CA THR A 61 4.02 3.86 -7.59
C THR A 61 3.57 3.48 -6.18
N PRO A 62 4.36 2.68 -5.42
CA PRO A 62 4.06 2.45 -4.01
C PRO A 62 3.90 3.76 -3.27
N LEU A 63 2.88 3.87 -2.41
CA LEU A 63 2.60 5.14 -1.75
C LEU A 63 3.73 5.59 -0.83
N LEU A 64 4.50 4.69 -0.23
CA LEU A 64 5.68 5.04 0.57
C LEU A 64 6.77 5.76 -0.25
N ASP A 65 6.87 5.45 -1.54
CA ASP A 65 7.83 6.07 -2.47
C ASP A 65 7.26 7.31 -3.16
N ALA A 66 5.97 7.57 -2.97
CA ALA A 66 5.30 8.72 -3.57
C ALA A 66 5.92 10.02 -3.06
N LYS A 67 6.26 10.90 -3.98
CA LYS A 67 6.82 12.23 -3.71
C LYS A 67 5.95 13.27 -4.36
N ARG A 68 5.78 14.38 -3.66
CA ARG A 68 5.16 15.53 -4.28
C ARG A 68 5.98 16.01 -5.47
N ARG A 69 5.39 16.03 -6.63
CA ARG A 69 6.05 16.53 -7.85
C ARG A 69 6.12 18.06 -7.78
N ARG A 70 7.33 18.61 -7.98
CA ARG A 70 7.52 20.06 -8.15
C ARG A 70 7.22 20.46 -9.59
N GLY A 71 6.59 21.61 -9.75
CA GLY A 71 6.43 22.20 -11.09
C GLY A 71 5.21 21.70 -11.86
N TRP A 72 4.13 21.34 -11.15
CA TRP A 72 2.83 21.14 -11.78
C TRP A 72 2.56 22.23 -12.81
N PRO A 73 2.21 21.89 -14.04
CA PRO A 73 1.75 22.87 -14.98
C PRO A 73 0.55 23.64 -14.41
N ARG A 74 0.56 24.95 -14.52
CA ARG A 74 -0.59 25.76 -14.11
C ARG A 74 -1.84 25.31 -14.86
N GLY A 75 -2.92 25.00 -14.12
CA GLY A 75 -4.18 24.52 -14.69
C GLY A 75 -4.41 23.02 -14.62
N TRP A 76 -3.43 22.23 -14.18
CA TRP A 76 -3.64 20.82 -13.90
C TRP A 76 -4.24 20.66 -12.50
N GLN A 77 -5.42 20.05 -12.45
CA GLN A 77 -6.17 19.88 -11.20
C GLN A 77 -5.95 18.51 -10.55
N ARG A 78 -5.26 17.60 -11.24
CA ARG A 78 -5.10 16.21 -10.80
C ARG A 78 -3.63 15.86 -10.66
N GLU A 79 -3.22 15.50 -9.45
CA GLU A 79 -1.90 14.95 -9.18
C GLU A 79 -1.89 13.44 -9.44
N PHE A 80 -2.98 12.76 -9.07
CA PHE A 80 -3.19 11.34 -9.27
C PHE A 80 -4.34 11.09 -10.23
N ASP A 81 -4.25 10.04 -11.03
CA ASP A 81 -5.39 9.51 -11.77
C ASP A 81 -6.30 8.74 -10.80
N TYR A 82 -5.68 7.90 -9.98
CA TYR A 82 -6.35 7.12 -8.95
C TYR A 82 -5.36 6.64 -7.89
N VAL A 83 -5.89 6.08 -6.82
CA VAL A 83 -5.15 5.38 -5.78
C VAL A 83 -5.71 3.97 -5.65
N GLU A 84 -4.83 2.99 -5.60
CA GLU A 84 -5.18 1.62 -5.28
C GLU A 84 -4.92 1.39 -3.79
N TYR A 85 -5.99 1.14 -3.03
CA TYR A 85 -5.94 0.93 -1.60
C TYR A 85 -6.43 -0.47 -1.27
N ARG A 86 -5.50 -1.39 -0.97
CA ARG A 86 -5.81 -2.77 -0.59
C ARG A 86 -6.74 -3.47 -1.60
N GLY A 87 -6.47 -3.30 -2.88
CA GLY A 87 -7.29 -3.83 -3.97
C GLY A 87 -8.56 -3.01 -4.29
N GLU A 88 -8.85 -1.95 -3.53
CA GLU A 88 -9.94 -1.03 -3.86
C GLU A 88 -9.43 0.11 -4.76
N HIS A 89 -10.13 0.38 -5.83
CA HIS A 89 -9.86 1.53 -6.70
C HIS A 89 -10.52 2.80 -6.15
N TRP A 90 -9.70 3.80 -5.82
CA TRP A 90 -10.17 5.07 -5.29
C TRP A 90 -9.93 6.20 -6.29
N GLU A 91 -11.00 6.88 -6.68
CA GLU A 91 -10.92 8.14 -7.42
C GLU A 91 -10.44 9.26 -6.49
N VAL A 92 -9.14 9.40 -6.39
CA VAL A 92 -8.46 10.40 -5.58
C VAL A 92 -7.46 11.12 -6.44
N HIS A 93 -7.60 12.43 -6.55
CA HIS A 93 -6.88 13.22 -7.54
C HIS A 93 -5.81 14.15 -6.96
N ASP A 94 -5.77 14.34 -5.65
CA ASP A 94 -4.77 15.17 -4.97
C ASP A 94 -4.41 14.63 -3.58
N VAL A 95 -3.31 15.15 -3.03
CA VAL A 95 -2.80 14.74 -1.71
C VAL A 95 -3.78 15.06 -0.59
N LYS A 96 -4.52 16.19 -0.68
CA LYS A 96 -5.48 16.58 0.36
C LYS A 96 -6.66 15.61 0.43
N TYR A 97 -7.14 15.18 -0.73
CA TYR A 97 -8.21 14.19 -0.83
C TYR A 97 -7.75 12.81 -0.38
N LEU A 98 -6.52 12.42 -0.75
CA LEU A 98 -5.89 11.18 -0.28
C LEU A 98 -5.77 11.16 1.24
N PHE A 99 -5.25 12.24 1.82
CA PHE A 99 -5.09 12.42 3.26
C PHE A 99 -6.42 12.25 4.00
N ASN A 100 -7.46 12.95 3.56
CA ASN A 100 -8.79 12.84 4.16
C ASN A 100 -9.32 11.41 4.10
N ARG A 101 -9.26 10.79 2.91
CA ARG A 101 -9.84 9.46 2.68
C ARG A 101 -9.12 8.35 3.45
N VAL A 102 -7.79 8.39 3.52
CA VAL A 102 -7.00 7.41 4.28
C VAL A 102 -7.28 7.55 5.77
N PHE A 103 -7.25 8.77 6.33
CA PHE A 103 -7.51 8.96 7.76
C PHE A 103 -8.92 8.57 8.15
N ARG A 104 -9.93 8.86 7.32
CA ARG A 104 -11.31 8.40 7.54
C ARG A 104 -11.44 6.89 7.47
N ARG A 105 -10.76 6.24 6.53
CA ARG A 105 -10.81 4.79 6.41
C ARG A 105 -10.20 4.11 7.62
N ILE A 106 -8.98 4.50 8.02
CA ILE A 106 -8.33 3.93 9.19
C ILE A 106 -9.10 4.28 10.47
N TRP A 107 -9.68 5.49 10.57
CA TRP A 107 -10.57 5.86 11.68
C TRP A 107 -11.78 4.93 11.79
N SER A 108 -12.40 4.57 10.68
CA SER A 108 -13.54 3.64 10.68
C SER A 108 -13.14 2.24 11.13
N ASP A 109 -11.92 1.80 10.81
CA ASP A 109 -11.43 0.46 11.13
C ASP A 109 -10.82 0.38 12.54
N SER A 110 -10.09 1.42 12.96
CA SER A 110 -9.35 1.48 14.24
C SER A 110 -9.12 2.94 14.68
N PRO A 111 -10.11 3.58 15.33
CA PRO A 111 -9.98 4.97 15.80
C PRO A 111 -8.81 5.17 16.75
N GLU A 112 -8.55 4.20 17.63
CA GLU A 112 -7.47 4.22 18.61
C GLU A 112 -6.08 4.31 17.96
N SER A 113 -5.88 3.66 16.82
CA SER A 113 -4.63 3.75 16.06
C SER A 113 -4.37 5.17 15.55
N VAL A 114 -5.41 5.82 15.05
CA VAL A 114 -5.34 7.21 14.57
C VAL A 114 -5.10 8.19 15.72
N ILE A 115 -5.75 7.99 16.86
CA ILE A 115 -5.55 8.80 18.07
C ILE A 115 -4.11 8.65 18.57
N ALA A 116 -3.62 7.42 18.70
CA ALA A 116 -2.26 7.14 19.16
C ALA A 116 -1.21 7.72 18.19
N PHE A 117 -1.40 7.58 16.89
CA PHE A 117 -0.56 8.19 15.86
C PHE A 117 -0.50 9.71 16.01
N SER A 118 -1.67 10.36 16.14
CA SER A 118 -1.79 11.81 16.26
C SER A 118 -1.19 12.34 17.56
N ALA A 119 -1.37 11.64 18.68
CA ALA A 119 -0.79 12.02 19.97
C ALA A 119 0.74 12.03 19.95
N ARG A 120 1.37 11.04 19.29
CA ARG A 120 2.84 10.98 19.17
C ARG A 120 3.44 12.07 18.27
N ARG A 121 2.69 12.54 17.28
CA ARG A 121 3.17 13.45 16.23
C ARG A 121 2.66 14.88 16.37
N GLY A 122 1.75 15.14 17.33
CA GLY A 122 1.10 16.44 17.48
C GLY A 122 0.06 16.72 16.40
N GLY A 123 -0.59 15.69 15.89
CA GLY A 123 -1.64 15.76 14.87
C GLY A 123 -1.55 14.59 13.88
N PRO A 124 -2.47 14.51 12.91
CA PRO A 124 -3.43 15.55 12.46
C PRO A 124 -4.84 15.46 13.08
N VAL A 125 -5.14 14.48 13.94
CA VAL A 125 -6.45 14.34 14.58
C VAL A 125 -6.39 14.88 15.99
N TYR A 126 -7.43 15.63 16.37
CA TYR A 126 -7.52 16.31 17.66
C TYR A 126 -8.91 16.14 18.26
N ASP A 127 -8.98 16.16 19.59
CA ASP A 127 -10.21 16.12 20.38
C ASP A 127 -10.86 17.51 20.57
N SER A 128 -10.19 18.56 20.10
CA SER A 128 -10.68 19.93 20.17
C SER A 128 -10.25 20.74 18.95
N GLN A 129 -11.07 21.73 18.59
CA GLN A 129 -10.79 22.69 17.52
C GLN A 129 -10.25 23.96 18.16
N ALA A 130 -9.00 23.93 18.60
CA ALA A 130 -8.38 25.02 19.38
C ALA A 130 -8.12 26.30 18.59
N TRP A 131 -8.23 26.27 17.27
CA TRP A 131 -7.98 27.41 16.37
C TRP A 131 -8.92 27.40 15.17
N ASN A 132 -9.08 28.56 14.56
CA ASN A 132 -9.81 28.68 13.31
C ASN A 132 -9.06 27.98 12.17
N GLY A 133 -9.73 27.16 11.40
CA GLY A 133 -9.11 26.40 10.32
C GLY A 133 -10.10 25.50 9.58
N GLN A 134 -9.53 24.70 8.71
CA GLN A 134 -10.30 23.69 7.97
C GLN A 134 -10.33 22.38 8.78
N TRP A 135 -11.48 22.04 9.29
CA TRP A 135 -11.70 20.86 10.10
C TRP A 135 -12.71 19.93 9.42
N ASP A 136 -12.44 18.65 9.49
CA ASP A 136 -13.33 17.59 9.06
C ASP A 136 -13.66 16.69 10.25
N ALA A 137 -14.93 16.68 10.67
CA ALA A 137 -15.37 15.89 11.79
C ALA A 137 -15.27 14.39 11.49
N LEU A 138 -14.63 13.65 12.37
CA LEU A 138 -14.55 12.18 12.32
C LEU A 138 -15.67 11.56 13.17
N ASN A 139 -15.93 12.17 14.32
CA ASN A 139 -17.08 11.89 15.20
C ASN A 139 -17.41 13.15 16.02
N ASP A 140 -18.27 13.01 17.06
CA ASP A 140 -18.69 14.12 17.91
C ASP A 140 -17.56 14.76 18.73
N THR A 141 -16.44 14.04 18.94
CA THR A 141 -15.36 14.48 19.82
C THR A 141 -14.02 14.67 19.11
N HIS A 142 -13.83 14.13 17.90
CA HIS A 142 -12.56 14.19 17.19
C HIS A 142 -12.73 14.74 15.79
N SER A 143 -11.77 15.55 15.40
CA SER A 143 -11.73 16.18 14.07
C SER A 143 -10.34 16.07 13.44
N LEU A 144 -10.33 15.87 12.13
CA LEU A 144 -9.14 15.87 11.29
C LEU A 144 -8.86 17.30 10.82
N TYR A 145 -7.66 17.79 11.08
CA TYR A 145 -7.25 19.11 10.61
C TYR A 145 -6.79 19.08 9.16
N MET A 146 -7.51 19.80 8.32
CA MET A 146 -7.32 19.83 6.86
C MET A 146 -6.52 21.05 6.36
N GLY A 147 -5.97 21.86 7.28
CA GLY A 147 -5.21 23.06 6.95
C GLY A 147 -3.69 22.84 6.83
N TRP A 148 -3.21 21.62 6.93
CA TRP A 148 -1.80 21.29 6.72
C TRP A 148 -1.37 21.48 5.26
N ASP A 149 -0.09 21.72 5.05
CA ASP A 149 0.45 21.70 3.69
C ASP A 149 0.49 20.25 3.13
N SER A 150 0.51 20.16 1.80
CA SER A 150 0.44 18.86 1.14
C SER A 150 1.66 17.96 1.39
N ARG A 151 2.80 18.53 1.79
CA ARG A 151 4.00 17.74 2.13
C ARG A 151 3.79 17.05 3.47
N TYR A 152 3.27 17.78 4.46
CA TYR A 152 2.91 17.21 5.75
C TYR A 152 1.83 16.14 5.57
N MET A 153 0.78 16.43 4.80
CA MET A 153 -0.31 15.49 4.55
C MET A 153 0.18 14.18 3.95
N LEU A 154 1.03 14.23 2.93
CA LEU A 154 1.59 13.02 2.32
C LEU A 154 2.45 12.23 3.32
N THR A 155 3.30 12.90 4.07
CA THR A 155 4.13 12.27 5.12
C THR A 155 3.27 11.63 6.22
N ALA A 156 2.17 12.27 6.62
CA ALA A 156 1.25 11.72 7.61
C ALA A 156 0.51 10.48 7.08
N VAL A 157 0.09 10.49 5.81
CA VAL A 157 -0.52 9.32 5.15
C VAL A 157 0.47 8.16 5.08
N GLN A 158 1.69 8.42 4.64
CA GLN A 158 2.74 7.40 4.60
C GLN A 158 3.02 6.81 5.98
N GLY A 159 3.11 7.67 7.00
CA GLY A 159 3.38 7.24 8.36
C GLY A 159 2.25 6.42 8.99
N ILE A 160 0.99 6.81 8.83
CA ILE A 160 -0.13 6.06 9.39
C ILE A 160 -0.32 4.70 8.69
N LEU A 161 -0.10 4.63 7.39
CA LEU A 161 -0.17 3.39 6.64
C LEU A 161 0.97 2.42 6.99
N ASP A 162 2.18 2.95 7.21
CA ASP A 162 3.33 2.17 7.64
C ASP A 162 3.09 1.59 9.04
N GLU A 163 2.64 2.40 10.00
CA GLU A 163 2.31 1.97 11.36
C GLU A 163 1.14 0.97 11.41
N ALA A 164 0.17 1.10 10.51
CA ALA A 164 -0.95 0.17 10.39
C ALA A 164 -0.60 -1.12 9.62
N GLY A 165 0.59 -1.19 9.02
CA GLY A 165 1.03 -2.33 8.20
C GLY A 165 0.35 -2.42 6.83
N PHE A 166 -0.33 -1.36 6.37
CA PHE A 166 -1.05 -1.33 5.08
C PHE A 166 -0.24 -0.73 3.93
N ALA A 167 0.92 -0.14 4.23
CA ALA A 167 1.73 0.55 3.24
C ALA A 167 2.10 -0.29 2.00
N PRO A 168 2.41 -1.60 2.12
CA PRO A 168 2.72 -2.44 0.96
C PRO A 168 1.54 -2.69 0.02
N GLU A 169 0.31 -2.40 0.46
CA GLU A 169 -0.93 -2.66 -0.27
C GLU A 169 -1.55 -1.38 -0.86
N VAL A 170 -0.80 -0.26 -0.84
CA VAL A 170 -1.32 1.04 -1.29
C VAL A 170 -0.41 1.65 -2.35
N PHE A 171 -0.98 1.93 -3.53
CA PHE A 171 -0.28 2.44 -4.69
C PHE A 171 -0.98 3.69 -5.23
N VAL A 172 -0.21 4.56 -5.86
CA VAL A 172 -0.74 5.74 -6.55
C VAL A 172 -0.40 5.68 -8.03
N LYS A 173 -1.35 6.04 -8.88
CA LYS A 173 -1.12 6.33 -10.28
C LYS A 173 -1.07 7.83 -10.47
N TYR A 174 0.06 8.35 -10.95
CA TYR A 174 0.15 9.76 -11.29
C TYR A 174 -0.62 10.06 -12.59
N SER A 175 -1.28 11.21 -12.65
CA SER A 175 -2.14 11.58 -13.78
C SER A 175 -1.39 11.80 -15.09
N TYR A 176 -0.06 11.94 -15.02
CA TYR A 176 0.80 11.92 -16.21
C TYR A 176 2.23 11.51 -15.81
N ILE A 177 2.96 11.01 -16.78
CA ILE A 177 4.36 10.63 -16.67
C ILE A 177 5.18 11.59 -17.56
#